data_c8a29ef4a172cadb793c3d92fab4061c
#
_entry.id   c8a29ef4a172cadb793c3d92fab4061c
#
_cell.length_a   1.000
_cell.length_b   1.000
_cell.length_c   1.000
_cell.angle_alpha   90.00
_cell.angle_beta   90.00
_cell.angle_gamma   90.00
#
_symmetry.space_group_name_H-M   'P 1'
#
loop_
_entity.id
_entity.type
_entity.pdbx_description
1 polymer ?
#
loop_
_entity_poly.entity_id
_entity_poly.type
_entity_poly.pdbx_seq_one_letter_code
_entity_poly.pdbx_strand_id
1 'polypeptide(L)'
;GVIELKAPGSAGAHLLGAFNQLQTYKQQIPALFHTNALLVTSDGIAARVGSLSADLERFMPWRTTDGTEVAPKGAPELSTLIEGVLEHRRLLDLLRDFTVFGETGSGLAKIIAGYHQFHAVRKAVESTVRASAQWQGVREEPAHYGLPSVKTQPPGDKRAGVIWHTQGSGKSLLMAFYAGQLVKHPAMMNPTLVVLTDRNDLDDQLFGTFSMCRDLIRQTPVQ
;
A
#
# COMPACT_ATOMS: atom_id res chain seq x y z
N GLY A 1 12.10 -9.52 8.86
CA GLY A 1 10.74 -10.11 8.93
C GLY A 1 10.73 -11.50 9.52
N VAL A 2 9.59 -11.95 9.99
CA VAL A 2 9.36 -13.33 10.44
C VAL A 2 8.32 -13.97 9.53
N ILE A 3 8.60 -15.19 9.07
CA ILE A 3 7.72 -15.98 8.21
C ILE A 3 7.33 -17.25 8.96
N GLU A 4 6.04 -17.45 9.19
CA GLU A 4 5.49 -18.67 9.77
C GLU A 4 4.86 -19.52 8.67
N LEU A 5 5.37 -20.74 8.54
CA LEU A 5 4.94 -21.70 7.53
C LEU A 5 4.23 -22.88 8.18
N LYS A 6 3.11 -23.31 7.60
CA LYS A 6 2.43 -24.55 7.95
C LYS A 6 2.54 -25.54 6.79
N ALA A 7 2.73 -26.82 7.13
CA ALA A 7 2.80 -27.86 6.10
C ALA A 7 1.41 -28.08 5.47
N PRO A 8 1.30 -28.08 4.14
CA PRO A 8 0.05 -28.32 3.45
C PRO A 8 -0.60 -29.65 3.89
N GLY A 9 -1.91 -29.66 4.13
CA GLY A 9 -2.66 -30.87 4.43
C GLY A 9 -2.56 -31.42 5.87
N SER A 10 -1.77 -30.79 6.76
CA SER A 10 -1.76 -31.19 8.18
C SER A 10 -2.98 -30.64 8.92
N ALA A 11 -3.44 -31.36 9.95
CA ALA A 11 -4.52 -30.88 10.81
C ALA A 11 -4.12 -29.56 11.47
N GLY A 12 -4.92 -28.49 11.26
CA GLY A 12 -4.60 -27.13 11.73
C GLY A 12 -3.65 -26.33 10.82
N ALA A 13 -3.24 -26.87 9.67
CA ALA A 13 -2.45 -26.17 8.67
C ALA A 13 -3.33 -25.22 7.87
N HIS A 14 -3.61 -24.06 8.44
CA HIS A 14 -4.31 -22.97 7.79
C HIS A 14 -3.74 -21.63 8.27
N LEU A 15 -4.02 -20.58 7.53
CA LEU A 15 -3.50 -19.23 7.82
C LEU A 15 -3.79 -18.75 9.25
N LEU A 16 -4.97 -19.09 9.80
CA LEU A 16 -5.30 -18.75 11.20
C LEU A 16 -4.36 -19.44 12.19
N GLY A 17 -4.00 -20.69 11.94
CA GLY A 17 -3.05 -21.43 12.77
C GLY A 17 -1.63 -20.80 12.73
N ALA A 18 -1.19 -20.37 11.55
CA ALA A 18 0.08 -19.65 11.39
C ALA A 18 0.04 -18.27 12.08
N PHE A 19 -1.06 -17.54 11.93
CA PHE A 19 -1.25 -16.25 12.62
C PHE A 19 -1.21 -16.41 14.14
N ASN A 20 -1.96 -17.38 14.72
CA ASN A 20 -1.98 -17.64 16.15
C ASN A 20 -0.60 -18.04 16.68
N GLN A 21 0.18 -18.80 15.92
CA GLN A 21 1.54 -19.15 16.27
C GLN A 21 2.44 -17.91 16.38
N LEU A 22 2.30 -16.95 15.44
CA LEU A 22 3.01 -15.67 15.54
C LEU A 22 2.61 -14.88 16.79
N GLN A 23 1.32 -14.88 17.19
CA GLN A 23 0.89 -14.24 18.43
C GLN A 23 1.53 -14.90 19.67
N THR A 24 1.64 -16.22 19.67
CA THR A 24 2.34 -16.98 20.73
C THR A 24 3.81 -16.58 20.80
N TYR A 25 4.50 -16.52 19.67
CA TYR A 25 5.91 -16.09 19.63
C TYR A 25 6.12 -14.65 20.11
N LYS A 26 5.19 -13.74 19.82
CA LYS A 26 5.26 -12.35 20.33
C LYS A 26 5.26 -12.32 21.86
N GLN A 27 4.52 -13.23 22.50
CA GLN A 27 4.45 -13.32 23.97
C GLN A 27 5.66 -14.05 24.57
N GLN A 28 6.10 -15.15 23.95
CA GLN A 28 7.13 -16.04 24.50
C GLN A 28 8.55 -15.60 24.13
N ILE A 29 8.74 -15.02 22.94
CA ILE A 29 10.05 -14.64 22.40
C ILE A 29 9.98 -13.23 21.82
N PRO A 30 9.65 -12.18 22.60
CA PRO A 30 9.50 -10.82 22.09
C PRO A 30 10.74 -10.28 21.38
N ALA A 31 11.93 -10.71 21.80
CA ALA A 31 13.20 -10.31 21.20
C ALA A 31 13.30 -10.64 19.70
N LEU A 32 12.60 -11.68 19.22
CA LEU A 32 12.54 -12.04 17.81
C LEU A 32 11.94 -10.92 16.92
N PHE A 33 11.15 -10.04 17.53
CA PHE A 33 10.38 -9.03 16.81
C PHE A 33 10.94 -7.60 16.93
N HIS A 34 12.01 -7.38 17.70
CA HIS A 34 12.55 -6.02 17.93
C HIS A 34 12.95 -5.30 16.64
N THR A 35 13.47 -6.01 15.66
CA THR A 35 13.87 -5.45 14.36
C THR A 35 12.95 -5.88 13.22
N ASN A 36 11.72 -6.31 13.57
CA ASN A 36 10.80 -6.88 12.58
C ASN A 36 10.03 -5.81 11.83
N ALA A 37 10.17 -5.81 10.53
CA ALA A 37 9.43 -4.91 9.64
C ALA A 37 8.06 -5.48 9.23
N LEU A 38 8.01 -6.76 8.87
CA LEU A 38 6.86 -7.47 8.31
C LEU A 38 6.73 -8.87 8.91
N LEU A 39 5.51 -9.34 8.99
CA LEU A 39 5.15 -10.72 9.30
C LEU A 39 4.51 -11.38 8.09
N VAL A 40 4.86 -12.62 7.82
CA VAL A 40 4.26 -13.42 6.74
C VAL A 40 3.73 -14.71 7.33
N THR A 41 2.54 -15.12 6.90
CA THR A 41 1.95 -16.43 7.19
C THR A 41 1.65 -17.16 5.90
N SER A 42 1.92 -18.47 5.87
CA SER A 42 1.55 -19.31 4.72
C SER A 42 1.21 -20.73 5.18
N ASP A 43 0.28 -21.35 4.46
CA ASP A 43 -0.07 -22.77 4.58
C ASP A 43 0.38 -23.60 3.38
N GLY A 44 1.26 -23.02 2.55
CA GLY A 44 1.79 -23.63 1.33
C GLY A 44 0.96 -23.34 0.07
N ILE A 45 -0.28 -22.92 0.21
CA ILE A 45 -1.18 -22.53 -0.90
C ILE A 45 -1.44 -21.02 -0.82
N ALA A 46 -1.99 -20.58 0.30
CA ALA A 46 -2.25 -19.18 0.56
C ALA A 46 -1.11 -18.54 1.36
N ALA A 47 -0.89 -17.24 1.15
CA ALA A 47 0.08 -16.46 1.91
C ALA A 47 -0.47 -15.07 2.21
N ARG A 48 -0.10 -14.55 3.39
CA ARG A 48 -0.54 -13.22 3.86
C ARG A 48 0.65 -12.47 4.44
N VAL A 49 0.64 -11.16 4.27
CA VAL A 49 1.60 -10.24 4.87
C VAL A 49 0.88 -9.23 5.77
N GLY A 50 1.46 -8.96 6.91
CA GLY A 50 0.96 -7.96 7.84
C GLY A 50 2.07 -7.30 8.64
N SER A 51 1.71 -6.32 9.45
CA SER A 51 2.61 -5.68 10.41
C SER A 51 2.63 -6.42 11.73
N LEU A 52 3.55 -6.03 12.62
CA LEU A 52 3.64 -6.58 13.96
C LEU A 52 2.36 -6.38 14.79
N SER A 53 1.67 -5.25 14.64
CA SER A 53 0.45 -4.90 15.35
C SER A 53 -0.82 -5.23 14.58
N ALA A 54 -0.72 -5.84 13.39
CA ALA A 54 -1.87 -6.18 12.58
C ALA A 54 -2.70 -7.29 13.22
N ASP A 55 -4.02 -7.13 13.23
CA ASP A 55 -5.00 -8.19 13.45
C ASP A 55 -5.08 -9.12 12.22
N LEU A 56 -5.87 -10.19 12.33
CA LEU A 56 -6.02 -11.17 11.26
C LEU A 56 -6.56 -10.55 9.95
N GLU A 57 -7.48 -9.59 10.06
CA GLU A 57 -8.11 -8.93 8.91
C GLU A 57 -7.12 -8.08 8.11
N ARG A 58 -6.09 -7.57 8.78
CA ARG A 58 -5.02 -6.79 8.17
C ARG A 58 -3.84 -7.63 7.67
N PHE A 59 -3.90 -8.95 7.82
CA PHE A 59 -3.02 -9.85 7.10
C PHE A 59 -3.59 -10.10 5.71
N MET A 60 -3.03 -9.40 4.72
CA MET A 60 -3.56 -9.34 3.37
C MET A 60 -2.73 -10.16 2.38
N PRO A 61 -3.33 -10.71 1.32
CA PRO A 61 -2.58 -11.33 0.24
C PRO A 61 -1.78 -10.28 -0.54
N TRP A 62 -0.66 -10.71 -1.11
CA TRP A 62 0.03 -9.94 -2.14
C TRP A 62 -0.07 -10.68 -3.46
N ARG A 63 -0.80 -10.14 -4.42
CA ARG A 63 -1.29 -10.90 -5.58
C ARG A 63 -0.66 -10.50 -6.91
N THR A 64 0.43 -9.75 -6.88
CA THR A 64 1.14 -9.33 -8.09
C THR A 64 2.62 -9.11 -7.77
N THR A 65 3.49 -9.43 -8.70
CA THR A 65 4.93 -9.19 -8.55
C THR A 65 5.31 -7.76 -8.87
N ASP A 66 4.69 -7.15 -9.88
CA ASP A 66 5.07 -5.83 -10.41
C ASP A 66 3.90 -4.84 -10.57
N GLY A 67 2.67 -5.28 -10.32
CA GLY A 67 1.45 -4.46 -10.44
C GLY A 67 0.86 -4.43 -11.85
N THR A 68 1.35 -5.24 -12.79
CA THR A 68 0.79 -5.33 -14.15
C THR A 68 -0.30 -6.38 -14.22
N GLU A 69 -0.03 -7.58 -13.71
CA GLU A 69 -0.96 -8.70 -13.72
C GLU A 69 -1.18 -9.25 -12.31
N VAL A 70 -2.40 -9.68 -12.06
CA VAL A 70 -2.76 -10.37 -10.81
C VAL A 70 -2.54 -11.86 -11.02
N ALA A 71 -1.85 -12.51 -10.09
CA ALA A 71 -1.62 -13.95 -10.12
C ALA A 71 -2.96 -14.71 -10.28
N PRO A 72 -3.00 -15.73 -11.15
CA PRO A 72 -4.22 -16.49 -11.41
C PRO A 72 -4.72 -17.17 -10.12
N LYS A 73 -6.04 -17.41 -10.04
CA LYS A 73 -6.62 -18.15 -8.93
C LYS A 73 -6.02 -19.57 -8.88
N GLY A 74 -5.61 -19.99 -7.67
CA GLY A 74 -5.01 -21.30 -7.44
C GLY A 74 -3.49 -21.36 -7.62
N ALA A 75 -2.85 -20.29 -8.09
CA ALA A 75 -1.40 -20.19 -8.04
C ALA A 75 -0.91 -20.12 -6.58
N PRO A 76 0.26 -20.72 -6.26
CA PRO A 76 0.86 -20.58 -4.93
C PRO A 76 1.12 -19.10 -4.60
N GLU A 77 0.47 -18.60 -3.53
CA GLU A 77 0.53 -17.18 -3.20
C GLU A 77 1.88 -16.78 -2.58
N LEU A 78 2.62 -17.73 -1.99
CA LEU A 78 3.87 -17.43 -1.27
C LEU A 78 4.98 -16.92 -2.20
N SER A 79 5.16 -17.53 -3.37
CA SER A 79 6.16 -17.06 -4.35
C SER A 79 5.84 -15.65 -4.83
N THR A 80 4.58 -15.40 -5.22
CA THR A 80 4.11 -14.07 -5.62
C THR A 80 4.30 -13.03 -4.51
N LEU A 81 4.04 -13.41 -3.25
CA LEU A 81 4.25 -12.53 -2.11
C LEU A 81 5.72 -12.22 -1.89
N ILE A 82 6.60 -13.23 -1.92
CA ILE A 82 8.05 -13.06 -1.75
C ILE A 82 8.60 -12.16 -2.87
N GLU A 83 8.33 -12.48 -4.12
CA GLU A 83 8.79 -11.71 -5.27
C GLU A 83 8.18 -10.31 -5.31
N GLY A 84 6.93 -10.19 -4.87
CA GLY A 84 6.18 -8.94 -4.85
C GLY A 84 6.55 -8.01 -3.69
N VAL A 85 6.76 -8.52 -2.49
CA VAL A 85 7.01 -7.71 -1.28
C VAL A 85 8.49 -7.58 -0.96
N LEU A 86 9.26 -8.67 -1.10
CA LEU A 86 10.65 -8.71 -0.63
C LEU A 86 11.67 -8.33 -1.72
N GLU A 87 11.22 -7.92 -2.91
CA GLU A 87 12.11 -7.24 -3.85
C GLU A 87 12.65 -5.97 -3.19
N HIS A 88 13.96 -5.77 -3.21
CA HIS A 88 14.65 -4.80 -2.36
C HIS A 88 14.11 -3.38 -2.43
N ARG A 89 13.90 -2.87 -3.64
CA ARG A 89 13.40 -1.49 -3.84
C ARG A 89 11.97 -1.35 -3.36
N ARG A 90 11.14 -2.35 -3.69
CA ARG A 90 9.73 -2.36 -3.30
C ARG A 90 9.55 -2.49 -1.79
N LEU A 91 10.34 -3.35 -1.15
CA LEU A 91 10.35 -3.45 0.31
C LEU A 91 10.74 -2.13 0.96
N LEU A 92 11.79 -1.47 0.49
CA LEU A 92 12.21 -0.17 1.02
C LEU A 92 11.15 0.90 0.81
N ASP A 93 10.54 0.95 -0.37
CA ASP A 93 9.44 1.88 -0.66
C ASP A 93 8.23 1.60 0.24
N LEU A 94 7.87 0.32 0.43
CA LEU A 94 6.76 -0.10 1.29
C LEU A 94 6.97 0.37 2.73
N LEU A 95 8.18 0.20 3.25
CA LEU A 95 8.51 0.59 4.62
C LEU A 95 8.61 2.10 4.80
N ARG A 96 9.20 2.80 3.84
CA ARG A 96 9.43 4.25 3.92
C ARG A 96 8.19 5.10 3.61
N ASP A 97 7.42 4.70 2.60
CA ASP A 97 6.41 5.56 1.99
C ASP A 97 4.97 5.01 2.09
N PHE A 98 4.82 3.72 2.43
CA PHE A 98 3.54 3.02 2.48
C PHE A 98 3.28 2.35 3.84
N THR A 99 3.93 2.85 4.87
CA THR A 99 3.73 2.46 6.26
C THR A 99 3.38 3.69 7.09
N VAL A 100 2.34 3.60 7.87
CA VAL A 100 1.91 4.65 8.80
C VAL A 100 1.70 4.09 10.20
N PHE A 101 1.77 4.94 11.20
CA PHE A 101 1.49 4.61 12.59
C PHE A 101 0.26 5.40 13.02
N GLY A 102 -0.73 4.71 13.58
CA GLY A 102 -1.97 5.32 14.03
C GLY A 102 -2.43 4.75 15.35
N GLU A 103 -3.13 5.56 16.12
CA GLU A 103 -3.78 5.08 17.33
C GLU A 103 -5.09 4.38 16.98
N THR A 104 -5.29 3.23 17.55
CA THR A 104 -6.52 2.43 17.44
C THR A 104 -7.05 2.16 18.83
N GLY A 105 -8.26 1.62 18.96
CA GLY A 105 -8.82 1.26 20.27
C GLY A 105 -7.96 0.27 21.07
N SER A 106 -7.03 -0.44 20.42
CA SER A 106 -6.06 -1.37 21.03
C SER A 106 -4.66 -0.76 21.22
N GLY A 107 -4.47 0.53 20.96
CA GLY A 107 -3.18 1.23 21.07
C GLY A 107 -2.54 1.57 19.74
N LEU A 108 -1.23 1.82 19.75
CA LEU A 108 -0.48 2.18 18.56
C LEU A 108 -0.41 1.01 17.56
N ALA A 109 -0.94 1.24 16.37
CA ALA A 109 -0.92 0.28 15.28
C ALA A 109 0.02 0.74 14.16
N LYS A 110 0.82 -0.20 13.66
CA LYS A 110 1.59 -0.06 12.43
C LYS A 110 0.72 -0.57 11.28
N ILE A 111 0.41 0.28 10.32
CA ILE A 111 -0.44 -0.02 9.17
C ILE A 111 0.40 0.00 7.91
N ILE A 112 0.36 -1.07 7.13
CA ILE A 112 1.10 -1.24 5.88
C ILE A 112 0.10 -1.27 4.73
N ALA A 113 0.42 -0.63 3.62
CA ALA A 113 -0.41 -0.67 2.42
C ALA A 113 -0.55 -2.10 1.87
N GLY A 114 -1.75 -2.44 1.44
CA GLY A 114 -1.97 -3.63 0.62
C GLY A 114 -1.43 -3.44 -0.81
N TYR A 115 -1.22 -4.55 -1.55
CA TYR A 115 -0.69 -4.52 -2.91
C TYR A 115 -1.47 -3.59 -3.84
N HIS A 116 -2.80 -3.58 -3.72
CA HIS A 116 -3.68 -2.75 -4.54
C HIS A 116 -3.50 -1.25 -4.27
N GLN A 117 -3.27 -0.87 -3.00
CA GLN A 117 -2.97 0.52 -2.63
C GLN A 117 -1.58 0.93 -3.13
N PHE A 118 -0.58 0.08 -2.88
CA PHE A 118 0.81 0.33 -3.30
C PHE A 118 0.91 0.60 -4.80
N HIS A 119 0.41 -0.31 -5.62
CA HIS A 119 0.53 -0.19 -7.07
C HIS A 119 -0.38 0.90 -7.65
N ALA A 120 -1.59 1.10 -7.11
CA ALA A 120 -2.46 2.17 -7.55
C ALA A 120 -1.85 3.55 -7.28
N VAL A 121 -1.28 3.75 -6.09
CA VAL A 121 -0.62 5.02 -5.76
C VAL A 121 0.57 5.29 -6.67
N ARG A 122 1.43 4.30 -6.92
CA ARG A 122 2.57 4.48 -7.84
C ARG A 122 2.12 4.89 -9.23
N LYS A 123 1.13 4.23 -9.79
CA LYS A 123 0.55 4.57 -11.10
C LYS A 123 -0.11 5.96 -11.10
N ALA A 124 -0.80 6.32 -10.01
CA ALA A 124 -1.43 7.62 -9.87
C ALA A 124 -0.40 8.76 -9.79
N VAL A 125 0.68 8.57 -9.03
CA VAL A 125 1.78 9.55 -8.94
C VAL A 125 2.43 9.77 -10.31
N GLU A 126 2.77 8.69 -11.01
CA GLU A 126 3.33 8.75 -12.37
C GLU A 126 2.40 9.52 -13.32
N SER A 127 1.11 9.19 -13.31
CA SER A 127 0.10 9.87 -14.13
C SER A 127 -0.06 11.36 -13.77
N THR A 128 0.02 11.70 -12.49
CA THR A 128 -0.09 13.09 -12.02
C THR A 128 1.13 13.90 -12.41
N VAL A 129 2.33 13.35 -12.23
CA VAL A 129 3.57 14.00 -12.66
C VAL A 129 3.56 14.26 -14.17
N ARG A 130 3.14 13.27 -14.97
CA ARG A 130 2.93 13.45 -16.41
C ARG A 130 1.94 14.56 -16.71
N ALA A 131 0.77 14.56 -16.06
CA ALA A 131 -0.30 15.52 -16.29
C ALA A 131 0.08 16.96 -15.88
N SER A 132 0.95 17.11 -14.87
CA SER A 132 1.46 18.40 -14.36
C SER A 132 2.72 18.89 -15.06
N ALA A 133 3.36 18.09 -15.91
CA ALA A 133 4.58 18.48 -16.60
C ALA A 133 4.38 19.77 -17.40
N GLN A 134 5.39 20.65 -17.37
CA GLN A 134 5.35 21.84 -18.21
C GLN A 134 5.50 21.42 -19.67
N TRP A 135 4.60 21.90 -20.54
CA TRP A 135 4.68 21.68 -21.96
C TRP A 135 5.91 22.40 -22.54
N GLN A 136 6.91 21.65 -22.94
CA GLN A 136 8.14 22.19 -23.54
C GLN A 136 8.15 22.14 -25.09
N GLY A 137 7.00 21.93 -25.74
CA GLY A 137 6.89 22.04 -27.19
C GLY A 137 7.50 20.88 -28.01
N VAL A 138 8.15 19.92 -27.39
CA VAL A 138 8.68 18.71 -28.05
C VAL A 138 7.59 17.64 -28.03
N ARG A 139 7.14 17.22 -29.22
CA ARG A 139 6.31 16.02 -29.37
C ARG A 139 7.20 14.80 -29.14
N GLU A 140 7.45 14.44 -27.89
CA GLU A 140 7.87 13.10 -27.61
C GLU A 140 6.66 12.18 -27.78
N GLU A 141 6.86 11.02 -28.39
CA GLU A 141 5.81 10.00 -28.47
C GLU A 141 5.33 9.70 -27.04
N PRO A 142 4.00 9.56 -26.83
CA PRO A 142 3.47 9.37 -25.48
C PRO A 142 4.09 8.12 -24.87
N ALA A 143 4.85 8.30 -23.81
CA ALA A 143 5.40 7.19 -23.06
C ALA A 143 4.26 6.28 -22.59
N HIS A 144 4.42 4.98 -22.74
CA HIS A 144 3.43 4.00 -22.34
C HIS A 144 3.41 3.85 -20.81
N TYR A 145 2.47 4.51 -20.14
CA TYR A 145 2.32 4.48 -18.67
C TYR A 145 1.57 3.25 -18.13
N GLY A 146 1.53 2.16 -18.85
CA GLY A 146 0.98 0.90 -18.39
C GLY A 146 -0.56 0.81 -18.34
N LEU A 147 -1.30 1.91 -18.27
CA LEU A 147 -2.76 1.93 -18.28
C LEU A 147 -3.31 2.25 -19.67
N PRO A 148 -4.25 1.49 -20.24
CA PRO A 148 -4.80 1.74 -21.56
C PRO A 148 -5.34 3.16 -21.75
N SER A 149 -5.98 3.73 -20.72
CA SER A 149 -6.55 5.07 -20.73
C SER A 149 -5.51 6.20 -20.61
N VAL A 150 -4.29 5.90 -20.18
CA VAL A 150 -3.22 6.88 -19.97
C VAL A 150 -2.17 6.84 -21.08
N LYS A 151 -2.08 5.73 -21.80
CA LYS A 151 -1.08 5.49 -22.87
C LYS A 151 -1.03 6.51 -23.97
N THR A 152 -2.13 7.24 -24.21
CA THR A 152 -2.27 8.19 -25.31
C THR A 152 -2.33 9.65 -24.86
N GLN A 153 -2.24 9.91 -23.56
CA GLN A 153 -2.37 11.27 -23.04
C GLN A 153 -1.01 11.99 -23.06
N PRO A 154 -0.90 13.16 -23.67
CA PRO A 154 0.35 13.90 -23.73
C PRO A 154 0.75 14.45 -22.34
N PRO A 155 2.05 14.69 -22.11
CA PRO A 155 2.52 15.41 -20.93
C PRO A 155 1.88 16.80 -20.83
N GLY A 156 1.54 17.24 -19.60
CA GLY A 156 0.98 18.56 -19.36
C GLY A 156 -0.51 18.72 -19.69
N ASP A 157 -1.22 17.63 -19.98
CA ASP A 157 -2.66 17.67 -20.31
C ASP A 157 -3.58 17.93 -19.10
N LYS A 158 -3.02 18.00 -17.89
CA LYS A 158 -3.70 18.26 -16.60
C LYS A 158 -4.73 17.20 -16.17
N ARG A 159 -4.80 16.07 -16.85
CA ARG A 159 -5.68 14.94 -16.53
C ARG A 159 -4.91 13.81 -15.89
N ALA A 160 -4.96 13.70 -14.55
CA ALA A 160 -4.25 12.66 -13.81
C ALA A 160 -4.93 11.29 -13.90
N GLY A 161 -6.26 11.23 -14.02
CA GLY A 161 -7.00 9.97 -14.14
C GLY A 161 -7.97 9.73 -13.00
N VAL A 162 -8.47 8.50 -12.93
CA VAL A 162 -9.42 8.02 -11.91
C VAL A 162 -8.91 6.74 -11.30
N ILE A 163 -8.98 6.63 -9.97
CA ILE A 163 -8.73 5.40 -9.23
C ILE A 163 -10.07 4.85 -8.76
N TRP A 164 -10.39 3.65 -9.21
CA TRP A 164 -11.59 2.96 -8.77
C TRP A 164 -11.24 1.71 -7.96
N HIS A 165 -11.74 1.65 -6.73
CA HIS A 165 -11.60 0.51 -5.83
C HIS A 165 -12.94 0.19 -5.18
N THR A 166 -13.15 -1.07 -4.80
CA THR A 166 -14.34 -1.52 -4.07
C THR A 166 -14.50 -0.80 -2.73
N GLN A 167 -15.71 -0.77 -2.20
CA GLN A 167 -15.98 -0.27 -0.86
C GLN A 167 -15.20 -1.09 0.17
N GLY A 168 -14.71 -0.44 1.23
CA GLY A 168 -13.91 -1.11 2.28
C GLY A 168 -12.44 -1.40 1.93
N SER A 169 -11.97 -1.06 0.73
CA SER A 169 -10.58 -1.31 0.29
C SER A 169 -9.53 -0.35 0.88
N GLY A 170 -9.90 0.52 1.82
CA GLY A 170 -8.98 1.48 2.43
C GLY A 170 -8.64 2.68 1.54
N LYS A 171 -9.61 3.22 0.80
CA LYS A 171 -9.42 4.37 -0.09
C LYS A 171 -8.86 5.60 0.62
N SER A 172 -9.27 5.86 1.86
CA SER A 172 -8.76 7.01 2.64
C SER A 172 -7.25 6.90 2.88
N LEU A 173 -6.76 5.71 3.25
CA LEU A 173 -5.32 5.45 3.37
C LEU A 173 -4.60 5.55 2.03
N LEU A 174 -5.22 5.04 0.95
CA LEU A 174 -4.66 5.18 -0.40
C LEU A 174 -4.46 6.65 -0.77
N MET A 175 -5.45 7.51 -0.46
CA MET A 175 -5.35 8.96 -0.71
C MET A 175 -4.23 9.60 0.13
N ALA A 176 -4.07 9.21 1.39
CA ALA A 176 -2.98 9.69 2.24
C ALA A 176 -1.60 9.26 1.73
N PHE A 177 -1.43 8.00 1.30
CA PHE A 177 -0.20 7.53 0.66
C PHE A 177 0.08 8.30 -0.64
N TYR A 178 -0.93 8.52 -1.46
CA TYR A 178 -0.81 9.28 -2.70
C TYR A 178 -0.38 10.72 -2.44
N ALA A 179 -1.03 11.41 -1.49
CA ALA A 179 -0.65 12.76 -1.07
C ALA A 179 0.80 12.82 -0.58
N GLY A 180 1.21 11.87 0.28
CA GLY A 180 2.58 11.79 0.79
C GLY A 180 3.62 11.59 -0.31
N GLN A 181 3.32 10.82 -1.35
CA GLN A 181 4.19 10.63 -2.50
C GLN A 181 4.30 11.90 -3.34
N LEU A 182 3.19 12.60 -3.58
CA LEU A 182 3.20 13.86 -4.35
C LEU A 182 4.01 14.95 -3.64
N VAL A 183 3.82 15.11 -2.32
CA VAL A 183 4.57 16.10 -1.52
C VAL A 183 6.09 15.86 -1.57
N LYS A 184 6.52 14.60 -1.66
CA LYS A 184 7.93 14.22 -1.73
C LYS A 184 8.49 14.23 -3.14
N HIS A 185 7.66 14.26 -4.17
CA HIS A 185 8.10 14.08 -5.56
C HIS A 185 8.81 15.33 -6.09
N PRO A 186 10.07 15.24 -6.56
CA PRO A 186 10.84 16.41 -6.98
C PRO A 186 10.17 17.24 -8.07
N ALA A 187 9.51 16.59 -9.04
CA ALA A 187 8.81 17.27 -10.13
C ALA A 187 7.57 18.08 -9.68
N MET A 188 7.03 17.79 -8.50
CA MET A 188 5.89 18.52 -7.94
C MET A 188 6.32 19.75 -7.14
N MET A 189 7.60 19.89 -6.83
CA MET A 189 8.19 20.98 -6.04
C MET A 189 7.49 21.14 -4.67
N ASN A 190 6.55 22.07 -4.55
CA ASN A 190 5.76 22.30 -3.31
C ASN A 190 4.27 22.36 -3.66
N PRO A 191 3.61 21.20 -3.87
CA PRO A 191 2.24 21.18 -4.35
C PRO A 191 1.26 21.55 -3.23
N THR A 192 0.22 22.32 -3.58
CA THR A 192 -0.97 22.46 -2.74
C THR A 192 -1.95 21.35 -3.10
N LEU A 193 -2.35 20.56 -2.12
CA LEU A 193 -3.31 19.48 -2.28
C LEU A 193 -4.66 19.91 -1.68
N VAL A 194 -5.70 19.92 -2.51
CA VAL A 194 -7.08 20.17 -2.09
C VAL A 194 -7.87 18.90 -2.24
N VAL A 195 -8.48 18.45 -1.16
CA VAL A 195 -9.30 17.22 -1.13
C VAL A 195 -10.75 17.63 -0.99
N LEU A 196 -11.59 17.18 -1.91
CA LEU A 196 -13.03 17.47 -1.92
C LEU A 196 -13.80 16.16 -1.68
N THR A 197 -14.77 16.22 -0.79
CA THR A 197 -15.71 15.14 -0.50
C THR A 197 -17.14 15.63 -0.78
N ASP A 198 -18.03 14.71 -1.07
CA ASP A 198 -19.43 15.00 -1.35
C ASP A 198 -20.34 14.93 -0.11
N ARG A 199 -19.79 14.49 1.04
CA ARG A 199 -20.52 14.32 2.31
C ARG A 199 -19.65 14.64 3.51
N ASN A 200 -20.27 15.28 4.53
CA ASN A 200 -19.57 15.71 5.74
C ASN A 200 -19.01 14.53 6.57
N ASP A 201 -19.73 13.41 6.66
CA ASP A 201 -19.25 12.20 7.36
C ASP A 201 -17.99 11.61 6.74
N LEU A 202 -17.85 11.70 5.40
CA LEU A 202 -16.63 11.30 4.69
C LEU A 202 -15.50 12.31 4.91
N ASP A 203 -15.81 13.59 5.03
CA ASP A 203 -14.83 14.63 5.32
C ASP A 203 -14.16 14.39 6.67
N ASP A 204 -14.95 14.21 7.73
CA ASP A 204 -14.43 13.90 9.08
C ASP A 204 -13.59 12.62 9.10
N GLN A 205 -14.04 11.55 8.44
CA GLN A 205 -13.29 10.30 8.34
C GLN A 205 -11.97 10.49 7.60
N LEU A 206 -11.98 11.25 6.52
CA LEU A 206 -10.80 11.49 5.70
C LEU A 206 -9.81 12.40 6.44
N PHE A 207 -10.30 13.46 7.08
CA PHE A 207 -9.50 14.33 7.92
C PHE A 207 -8.81 13.55 9.05
N GLY A 208 -9.52 12.66 9.73
CA GLY A 208 -8.95 11.76 10.74
C GLY A 208 -7.84 10.86 10.17
N THR A 209 -8.05 10.30 8.98
CA THR A 209 -7.03 9.48 8.30
C THR A 209 -5.79 10.30 7.94
N PHE A 210 -5.98 11.50 7.39
CA PHE A 210 -4.86 12.37 7.03
C PHE A 210 -4.11 12.87 8.28
N SER A 211 -4.82 13.18 9.36
CA SER A 211 -4.22 13.58 10.65
C SER A 211 -3.35 12.46 11.24
N MET A 212 -3.77 11.21 11.12
CA MET A 212 -2.98 10.04 11.48
C MET A 212 -1.71 9.93 10.61
N CYS A 213 -1.77 10.34 9.34
CA CYS A 213 -0.69 10.24 8.37
C CYS A 213 0.18 11.53 8.27
N ARG A 214 0.11 12.43 9.24
CA ARG A 214 0.82 13.74 9.20
C ARG A 214 2.32 13.63 8.93
N ASP A 215 2.97 12.61 9.44
CA ASP A 215 4.42 12.39 9.23
C ASP A 215 4.72 12.05 7.77
N LEU A 216 3.80 11.36 7.09
CA LEU A 216 3.90 11.02 5.68
C LEU A 216 3.70 12.24 4.78
N ILE A 217 2.70 13.07 5.09
CA ILE A 217 2.37 14.29 4.34
C ILE A 217 3.14 15.53 4.80
N ARG A 218 3.93 15.41 5.87
CA ARG A 218 4.80 16.46 6.44
C ARG A 218 4.10 17.72 6.90
N GLN A 219 2.82 17.66 7.15
CA GLN A 219 2.03 18.77 7.72
C GLN A 219 0.76 18.26 8.39
N THR A 220 0.18 19.09 9.24
CA THR A 220 -1.15 18.84 9.78
C THR A 220 -2.20 19.29 8.75
N PRO A 221 -3.15 18.45 8.38
CA PRO A 221 -4.24 18.87 7.50
C PRO A 221 -5.07 19.97 8.16
N VAL A 222 -5.65 20.85 7.35
CA VAL A 222 -6.58 21.90 7.78
C VAL A 222 -7.92 21.59 7.15
N GLN A 223 -8.97 21.61 7.95
CA GLN A 223 -10.36 21.41 7.54
C GLN A 223 -11.02 22.76 7.28
#